data_61dcca72aac6d20a3c46edd4ed750c46
#
_entry.id   61dcca72aac6d20a3c46edd4ed750c46
#
_cell.length_a   1.000
_cell.length_b   1.000
_cell.length_c   1.000
_cell.angle_alpha   90.00
_cell.angle_beta   90.00
_cell.angle_gamma   90.00
#
_symmetry.space_group_name_H-M   'P 1'
#
loop_
_entity.id
_entity.type
_entity.pdbx_description
1 polymer ?
#
loop_
_entity_poly.entity_id
_entity_poly.type
_entity_poly.pdbx_seq_one_letter_code
_entity_poly.pdbx_strand_id
1 'polypeptide(L)'
;MERVSWIQNGSNYKRVEGNVSNVDTVPKGIYNVGLSITGWYLERTADEFVFNYKVYGLQSKFMQHVLTAFENTKGNFGILLNGTKGTGKSVVAKVLANKFNLPVVVVKSFGDNNPQLIEFLSSFNFDCVFFFDEFEKNFSEKDSSILQIMDGVYTSNYRRIFLLTTNETHINDNLISRPSRLRYIHEFGNLEQDITREYLNDTLNDKSRIEDVVDFVDTLQISTIDILKSIVEEINIFGFDKFIENKSFFNVKTAAYTYRVKRSYIRNEEDLRAYSVDKFLNDLKLFSKKPIRYDYLNEEEYREAYTKYRNDIIHEPEYHSISNIQKSFRSIKIGDQIGCYNSERVIGVDYNKQVFVTKDYDDGDYYFYFIENPNQKPSLTNDYLDNPYISIM
;
A
#
# COMPACT_ATOMS: atom_id res chain seq x y z
N MET A 1 6.30 32.00 45.47
CA MET A 1 4.82 32.19 45.49
C MET A 1 4.36 32.06 44.06
N GLU A 2 3.50 31.10 43.81
CA GLU A 2 2.87 30.98 42.50
C GLU A 2 1.97 32.21 42.26
N ARG A 3 2.12 32.78 41.06
CA ARG A 3 1.35 33.98 40.68
C ARG A 3 -0.09 33.56 40.41
N VAL A 4 -1.02 34.15 41.12
CA VAL A 4 -2.47 33.93 40.93
C VAL A 4 -3.01 35.01 40.01
N SER A 5 -3.70 34.61 38.95
CA SER A 5 -4.37 35.51 38.01
C SER A 5 -5.87 35.23 37.98
N TRP A 6 -6.68 36.20 37.58
CA TRP A 6 -8.10 36.07 37.36
C TRP A 6 -8.42 36.31 35.91
N ILE A 7 -9.15 35.38 35.28
CA ILE A 7 -9.65 35.51 33.91
C ILE A 7 -11.13 35.90 34.00
N GLN A 8 -11.51 36.96 33.35
CA GLN A 8 -12.90 37.35 33.19
C GLN A 8 -13.46 36.85 31.85
N ASN A 9 -14.62 36.22 31.90
CA ASN A 9 -15.41 35.87 30.74
C ASN A 9 -16.87 36.27 30.96
N GLY A 10 -17.29 37.38 30.32
CA GLY A 10 -18.56 38.03 30.61
C GLY A 10 -18.67 38.49 32.07
N SER A 11 -19.67 38.02 32.80
CA SER A 11 -19.85 38.27 34.23
C SER A 11 -19.10 37.27 35.13
N ASN A 12 -18.44 36.26 34.58
CA ASN A 12 -17.76 35.20 35.34
C ASN A 12 -16.28 35.49 35.50
N TYR A 13 -15.76 35.26 36.70
CA TYR A 13 -14.33 35.40 37.03
C TYR A 13 -13.80 34.04 37.47
N LYS A 14 -12.74 33.58 36.82
CA LYS A 14 -12.07 32.31 37.12
C LYS A 14 -10.67 32.57 37.67
N ARG A 15 -10.36 32.03 38.86
CA ARG A 15 -9.02 32.02 39.41
C ARG A 15 -8.14 31.03 38.67
N VAL A 16 -6.98 31.44 38.19
CA VAL A 16 -5.98 30.60 37.52
C VAL A 16 -4.64 30.79 38.21
N GLU A 17 -3.93 29.70 38.39
CA GLU A 17 -2.55 29.73 38.91
C GLU A 17 -1.57 29.80 37.76
N GLY A 18 -0.53 30.62 37.88
CA GLY A 18 0.47 30.81 36.83
C GLY A 18 0.32 32.14 36.05
N ASN A 19 1.11 32.24 34.99
CA ASN A 19 1.07 33.40 34.08
C ASN A 19 -0.02 33.17 33.03
N VAL A 20 -0.95 34.08 32.94
CA VAL A 20 -2.01 34.10 31.92
C VAL A 20 -1.66 35.15 30.88
N SER A 21 -1.67 34.77 29.64
CA SER A 21 -1.53 35.67 28.49
C SER A 21 -2.66 35.41 27.49
N ASN A 22 -3.18 36.46 26.90
CA ASN A 22 -4.09 36.37 25.79
C ASN A 22 -3.27 36.21 24.51
N VAL A 23 -3.70 35.29 23.66
CA VAL A 23 -3.13 35.08 22.33
C VAL A 23 -4.26 35.14 21.29
N ASP A 24 -4.00 35.77 20.16
CA ASP A 24 -5.01 35.94 19.10
C ASP A 24 -5.25 34.64 18.33
N THR A 25 -4.24 33.76 18.30
CA THR A 25 -4.31 32.46 17.60
C THR A 25 -3.44 31.43 18.31
N VAL A 26 -3.72 30.15 18.05
CA VAL A 26 -2.89 29.06 18.55
C VAL A 26 -1.63 28.95 17.67
N PRO A 27 -0.42 29.06 18.24
CA PRO A 27 0.81 29.00 17.46
C PRO A 27 1.05 27.59 16.88
N LYS A 28 1.95 27.49 15.89
CA LYS A 28 2.44 26.20 15.41
C LYS A 28 2.90 25.33 16.58
N GLY A 29 2.59 24.05 16.52
CA GLY A 29 2.95 23.04 17.53
C GLY A 29 2.04 21.84 17.45
N ILE A 30 2.32 20.86 18.29
CA ILE A 30 1.50 19.65 18.44
C ILE A 30 0.67 19.81 19.70
N TYR A 31 -0.63 19.58 19.57
CA TYR A 31 -1.60 19.76 20.62
C TYR A 31 -2.44 18.50 20.84
N ASN A 32 -2.62 18.14 22.08
CA ASN A 32 -3.64 17.16 22.47
C ASN A 32 -4.92 17.87 22.86
N VAL A 33 -6.05 17.27 22.56
CA VAL A 33 -7.34 17.71 23.08
C VAL A 33 -7.53 17.15 24.47
N GLY A 34 -7.91 18.00 25.42
CA GLY A 34 -8.25 17.60 26.78
C GLY A 34 -9.63 18.09 27.18
N LEU A 35 -10.25 17.36 28.10
CA LEU A 35 -11.51 17.75 28.74
C LEU A 35 -11.31 17.83 30.26
N SER A 36 -11.67 18.96 30.84
CA SER A 36 -11.62 19.19 32.29
C SER A 36 -13.01 19.61 32.82
N ILE A 37 -13.15 19.74 34.13
CA ILE A 37 -14.36 20.30 34.76
C ILE A 37 -14.68 21.71 34.24
N THR A 38 -13.71 22.40 33.64
CA THR A 38 -13.86 23.78 33.12
C THR A 38 -14.08 23.82 31.61
N GLY A 39 -14.22 22.64 30.97
CA GLY A 39 -14.47 22.52 29.54
C GLY A 39 -13.26 21.97 28.75
N TRP A 40 -13.40 22.07 27.45
CA TRP A 40 -12.40 21.62 26.49
C TRP A 40 -11.20 22.58 26.44
N TYR A 41 -10.01 22.02 26.21
CA TYR A 41 -8.78 22.78 26.05
C TYR A 41 -7.79 22.07 25.09
N LEU A 42 -6.81 22.83 24.62
CA LEU A 42 -5.66 22.31 23.89
C LEU A 42 -4.43 22.36 24.80
N GLU A 43 -3.74 21.22 24.90
CA GLU A 43 -2.47 21.09 25.61
C GLU A 43 -1.33 20.98 24.60
N ARG A 44 -0.43 21.95 24.59
CA ARG A 44 0.75 21.88 23.73
C ARG A 44 1.74 20.87 24.27
N THR A 45 2.09 19.88 23.45
CA THR A 45 2.96 18.77 23.84
C THR A 45 4.35 18.85 23.21
N ALA A 46 4.46 19.45 22.03
CA ALA A 46 5.72 19.61 21.32
C ALA A 46 5.65 20.73 20.28
N ASP A 47 6.80 21.14 19.76
CA ASP A 47 6.89 22.09 18.63
C ASP A 47 6.60 21.39 17.30
N GLU A 48 7.08 20.16 17.14
CA GLU A 48 6.87 19.30 15.98
C GLU A 48 7.05 17.83 16.35
N PHE A 49 6.67 16.90 15.45
CA PHE A 49 7.00 15.48 15.61
C PHE A 49 8.48 15.27 15.34
N VAL A 50 9.21 14.75 16.30
CA VAL A 50 10.64 14.47 16.21
C VAL A 50 10.86 12.98 15.96
N PHE A 51 11.76 12.66 15.02
CA PHE A 51 12.18 11.31 14.73
C PHE A 51 13.65 11.14 15.13
N ASN A 52 13.95 10.19 16.00
CA ASN A 52 15.32 9.86 16.42
C ASN A 52 15.97 8.81 15.52
N TYR A 53 15.39 8.58 14.34
CA TYR A 53 15.85 7.66 13.31
C TYR A 53 15.63 8.25 11.92
N LYS A 54 16.37 7.75 10.92
CA LYS A 54 16.15 8.13 9.52
C LYS A 54 14.81 7.57 9.03
N VAL A 55 14.00 8.43 8.44
CA VAL A 55 12.74 8.02 7.79
C VAL A 55 13.01 7.78 6.31
N TYR A 56 12.67 6.60 5.83
CA TYR A 56 12.86 6.16 4.45
C TYR A 56 11.63 6.45 3.60
N GLY A 57 11.82 6.59 2.28
CA GLY A 57 10.70 6.81 1.35
C GLY A 57 10.05 8.20 1.40
N LEU A 58 10.71 9.20 2.01
CA LEU A 58 10.18 10.57 2.15
C LEU A 58 10.02 11.32 0.81
N GLN A 59 10.67 10.88 -0.25
CA GLN A 59 10.60 11.50 -1.58
C GLN A 59 9.52 10.87 -2.45
N SER A 60 8.54 10.18 -1.85
CA SER A 60 7.46 9.58 -2.61
C SER A 60 6.69 10.62 -3.44
N LYS A 61 6.30 10.24 -4.65
CA LYS A 61 5.49 11.10 -5.53
C LYS A 61 4.19 11.55 -4.85
N PHE A 62 3.63 10.69 -4.00
CA PHE A 62 2.43 10.99 -3.24
C PHE A 62 2.63 12.18 -2.30
N MET A 63 3.69 12.18 -1.49
CA MET A 63 3.96 13.28 -0.56
C MET A 63 4.18 14.61 -1.28
N GLN A 64 4.95 14.60 -2.36
CA GLN A 64 5.18 15.80 -3.19
C GLN A 64 3.87 16.32 -3.77
N HIS A 65 3.03 15.42 -4.30
CA HIS A 65 1.73 15.78 -4.85
C HIS A 65 0.81 16.41 -3.80
N VAL A 66 0.71 15.82 -2.61
CA VAL A 66 -0.10 16.33 -1.50
C VAL A 66 0.38 17.72 -1.05
N LEU A 67 1.69 17.91 -0.91
CA LEU A 67 2.25 19.21 -0.49
C LEU A 67 2.00 20.30 -1.54
N THR A 68 2.20 19.99 -2.84
CA THR A 68 1.88 20.91 -3.93
C THR A 68 0.40 21.27 -3.94
N ALA A 69 -0.48 20.30 -3.72
CA ALA A 69 -1.91 20.56 -3.63
C ALA A 69 -2.28 21.41 -2.41
N PHE A 70 -1.62 21.19 -1.27
CA PHE A 70 -1.82 21.99 -0.08
C PHE A 70 -1.48 23.46 -0.31
N GLU A 71 -0.36 23.76 -0.97
CA GLU A 71 0.06 25.12 -1.31
C GLU A 71 -0.93 25.84 -2.23
N ASN A 72 -1.56 25.11 -3.14
CA ASN A 72 -2.45 25.66 -4.17
C ASN A 72 -3.95 25.57 -3.81
N THR A 73 -4.31 25.02 -2.66
CA THR A 73 -5.72 24.85 -2.23
C THR A 73 -6.00 25.74 -1.01
N LYS A 74 -7.06 26.55 -1.09
CA LYS A 74 -7.52 27.38 0.04
C LYS A 74 -8.56 26.69 0.92
N GLY A 75 -9.21 25.65 0.39
CA GLY A 75 -10.28 24.93 1.08
C GLY A 75 -9.78 23.79 1.97
N ASN A 76 -10.71 23.19 2.69
CA ASN A 76 -10.45 21.98 3.47
C ASN A 76 -10.16 20.80 2.56
N PHE A 77 -9.35 19.86 3.02
CA PHE A 77 -9.24 18.53 2.39
C PHE A 77 -8.76 17.48 3.38
N GLY A 78 -9.17 16.25 3.09
CA GLY A 78 -8.78 15.07 3.85
C GLY A 78 -7.76 14.20 3.11
N ILE A 79 -6.91 13.58 3.90
CA ILE A 79 -5.90 12.60 3.48
C ILE A 79 -6.09 11.37 4.34
N LEU A 80 -6.30 10.22 3.71
CA LEU A 80 -6.37 8.94 4.37
C LEU A 80 -5.17 8.08 3.97
N LEU A 81 -4.42 7.63 4.95
CA LEU A 81 -3.31 6.70 4.81
C LEU A 81 -3.76 5.33 5.32
N ASN A 82 -4.01 4.41 4.38
CA ASN A 82 -4.50 3.07 4.65
C ASN A 82 -3.40 2.03 4.47
N GLY A 83 -3.51 0.88 5.12
CA GLY A 83 -2.62 -0.28 4.92
C GLY A 83 -2.36 -1.06 6.19
N THR A 84 -1.65 -2.17 6.09
CA THR A 84 -1.34 -3.04 7.22
C THR A 84 -0.48 -2.35 8.29
N LYS A 85 -0.52 -2.88 9.51
CA LYS A 85 0.28 -2.37 10.63
C LYS A 85 1.78 -2.51 10.32
N GLY A 86 2.57 -1.49 10.72
CA GLY A 86 4.04 -1.50 10.53
C GLY A 86 4.53 -0.98 9.18
N THR A 87 3.63 -0.57 8.26
CA THR A 87 4.00 -0.05 6.93
C THR A 87 4.44 1.42 6.92
N GLY A 88 4.47 2.10 8.07
CA GLY A 88 4.96 3.48 8.17
C GLY A 88 3.90 4.58 8.03
N LYS A 89 2.61 4.27 7.95
CA LYS A 89 1.51 5.24 7.82
C LYS A 89 1.60 6.40 8.80
N SER A 90 1.68 6.09 10.11
CA SER A 90 1.76 7.12 11.16
C SER A 90 3.03 7.97 11.06
N VAL A 91 4.13 7.38 10.57
CA VAL A 91 5.38 8.12 10.33
C VAL A 91 5.19 9.12 9.20
N VAL A 92 4.66 8.68 8.06
CA VAL A 92 4.38 9.56 6.90
C VAL A 92 3.35 10.63 7.27
N ALA A 93 2.30 10.28 8.02
CA ALA A 93 1.33 11.26 8.53
C ALA A 93 2.00 12.35 9.37
N LYS A 94 2.85 11.99 10.33
CA LYS A 94 3.58 12.94 11.17
C LYS A 94 4.53 13.83 10.36
N VAL A 95 5.21 13.26 9.35
CA VAL A 95 6.06 14.05 8.45
C VAL A 95 5.24 15.06 7.63
N LEU A 96 4.09 14.64 7.08
CA LEU A 96 3.18 15.53 6.38
C LEU A 96 2.66 16.64 7.30
N ALA A 97 2.24 16.28 8.52
CA ALA A 97 1.77 17.23 9.53
C ALA A 97 2.82 18.32 9.82
N ASN A 98 4.09 17.94 10.01
CA ASN A 98 5.18 18.90 10.20
C ASN A 98 5.37 19.84 8.99
N LYS A 99 5.25 19.27 7.76
CA LYS A 99 5.46 20.02 6.50
C LYS A 99 4.33 21.01 6.19
N PHE A 100 3.12 20.79 6.69
CA PHE A 100 2.02 21.77 6.55
C PHE A 100 2.27 23.07 7.32
N ASN A 101 3.16 23.07 8.28
CA ASN A 101 3.55 24.24 9.06
C ASN A 101 2.37 24.96 9.75
N LEU A 102 1.39 24.19 10.19
CA LEU A 102 0.18 24.62 10.90
C LEU A 102 0.15 24.02 12.32
N PRO A 103 -0.69 24.55 13.23
CA PRO A 103 -1.02 23.84 14.47
C PRO A 103 -1.59 22.46 14.16
N VAL A 104 -1.06 21.41 14.78
CA VAL A 104 -1.52 20.02 14.63
C VAL A 104 -2.26 19.60 15.88
N VAL A 105 -3.51 19.28 15.74
CA VAL A 105 -4.38 18.83 16.83
C VAL A 105 -4.56 17.33 16.72
N VAL A 106 -3.99 16.58 17.67
CA VAL A 106 -4.15 15.13 17.75
C VAL A 106 -5.50 14.83 18.38
N VAL A 107 -6.38 14.24 17.61
CA VAL A 107 -7.77 13.97 18.00
C VAL A 107 -7.95 12.49 18.36
N LYS A 108 -8.48 12.25 19.56
CA LYS A 108 -8.88 10.93 20.05
C LYS A 108 -10.36 10.95 20.39
N SER A 109 -10.97 9.78 20.51
CA SER A 109 -12.35 9.65 20.98
C SER A 109 -12.45 9.99 22.46
N PHE A 110 -13.54 10.64 22.82
CA PHE A 110 -13.97 10.87 24.18
C PHE A 110 -15.30 10.18 24.50
N GLY A 111 -15.63 9.12 23.75
CA GLY A 111 -16.83 8.32 23.91
C GLY A 111 -18.10 9.16 23.73
N ASP A 112 -18.98 9.15 24.73
CA ASP A 112 -20.26 9.88 24.68
C ASP A 112 -20.12 11.41 24.55
N ASN A 113 -18.92 11.95 24.79
CA ASN A 113 -18.62 13.37 24.61
C ASN A 113 -18.15 13.73 23.20
N ASN A 114 -18.16 12.79 22.23
CA ASN A 114 -17.74 13.08 20.85
C ASN A 114 -18.56 14.21 20.19
N PRO A 115 -19.88 14.35 20.38
CA PRO A 115 -20.61 15.49 19.83
C PRO A 115 -20.08 16.85 20.31
N GLN A 116 -19.77 16.99 21.62
CA GLN A 116 -19.20 18.20 22.20
C GLN A 116 -17.76 18.43 21.74
N LEU A 117 -16.99 17.35 21.54
CA LEU A 117 -15.65 17.42 20.92
C LEU A 117 -15.75 18.03 19.52
N ILE A 118 -16.71 17.59 18.70
CA ILE A 118 -16.92 18.10 17.36
C ILE A 118 -17.26 19.60 17.38
N GLU A 119 -18.14 20.01 18.28
CA GLU A 119 -18.47 21.42 18.48
C GLU A 119 -17.24 22.25 18.87
N PHE A 120 -16.43 21.74 19.81
CA PHE A 120 -15.19 22.39 20.21
C PHE A 120 -14.21 22.55 19.03
N LEU A 121 -13.93 21.47 18.28
CA LEU A 121 -13.04 21.51 17.12
C LEU A 121 -13.58 22.43 16.01
N SER A 122 -14.91 22.49 15.87
CA SER A 122 -15.58 23.35 14.89
C SER A 122 -15.46 24.83 15.22
N SER A 123 -15.27 25.16 16.49
CA SER A 123 -15.17 26.55 16.98
C SER A 123 -13.82 27.19 16.70
N PHE A 124 -12.83 26.45 16.18
CA PHE A 124 -11.48 27.01 15.96
C PHE A 124 -11.50 28.11 14.90
N ASN A 125 -10.86 29.21 15.23
CA ASN A 125 -10.74 30.42 14.40
C ASN A 125 -9.33 30.55 13.79
N PHE A 126 -8.67 29.43 13.47
CA PHE A 126 -7.35 29.38 12.85
C PHE A 126 -7.24 28.15 11.93
N ASP A 127 -6.31 28.23 10.97
CA ASP A 127 -5.96 27.10 10.10
C ASP A 127 -5.26 26.03 10.93
N CYS A 128 -5.64 24.74 10.75
CA CYS A 128 -5.05 23.65 11.53
C CYS A 128 -5.10 22.31 10.78
N VAL A 129 -4.31 21.38 11.29
CA VAL A 129 -4.36 19.94 10.91
C VAL A 129 -5.05 19.18 12.03
N PHE A 130 -6.12 18.48 11.73
CA PHE A 130 -6.68 17.47 12.62
C PHE A 130 -6.05 16.12 12.29
N PHE A 131 -5.30 15.56 13.23
CA PHE A 131 -4.60 14.30 13.06
C PHE A 131 -5.29 13.19 13.84
N PHE A 132 -5.76 12.18 13.12
CA PHE A 132 -6.44 11.00 13.64
C PHE A 132 -5.55 9.77 13.38
N ASP A 133 -4.77 9.37 14.37
CA ASP A 133 -3.94 8.17 14.27
C ASP A 133 -4.75 6.95 14.68
N GLU A 134 -4.71 5.89 13.87
CA GLU A 134 -5.52 4.67 14.04
C GLU A 134 -7.02 5.03 14.23
N PHE A 135 -7.56 5.71 13.23
CA PHE A 135 -8.93 6.24 13.24
C PHE A 135 -9.97 5.19 13.69
N GLU A 136 -9.85 3.96 13.19
CA GLU A 136 -10.74 2.85 13.49
C GLU A 136 -10.80 2.48 14.97
N LYS A 137 -9.74 2.73 15.72
CA LYS A 137 -9.72 2.44 17.17
C LYS A 137 -10.43 3.51 18.00
N ASN A 138 -10.49 4.71 17.45
CA ASN A 138 -11.01 5.86 18.17
C ASN A 138 -12.47 6.16 17.79
N PHE A 139 -12.87 5.87 16.56
CA PHE A 139 -14.19 6.20 16.04
C PHE A 139 -14.79 4.98 15.34
N SER A 140 -15.90 4.49 15.88
CA SER A 140 -16.59 3.33 15.29
C SER A 140 -17.27 3.72 13.96
N GLU A 141 -17.56 2.74 13.12
CA GLU A 141 -18.32 2.94 11.87
C GLU A 141 -19.67 3.64 12.06
N LYS A 142 -20.26 3.52 13.26
CA LYS A 142 -21.53 4.15 13.62
C LYS A 142 -21.38 5.59 14.08
N ASP A 143 -20.16 6.03 14.39
CA ASP A 143 -19.89 7.40 14.82
C ASP A 143 -19.72 8.34 13.63
N SER A 144 -20.81 8.97 13.23
CA SER A 144 -20.84 9.95 12.14
C SER A 144 -20.38 11.36 12.56
N SER A 145 -20.00 11.56 13.81
CA SER A 145 -19.70 12.89 14.36
C SER A 145 -18.58 13.60 13.58
N ILE A 146 -17.48 12.90 13.26
CA ILE A 146 -16.34 13.45 12.50
C ILE A 146 -16.75 13.84 11.09
N LEU A 147 -17.68 13.10 10.46
CA LEU A 147 -18.16 13.41 9.12
C LEU A 147 -18.80 14.80 9.04
N GLN A 148 -19.40 15.26 10.14
CA GLN A 148 -20.04 16.58 10.21
C GLN A 148 -19.03 17.72 10.08
N ILE A 149 -17.83 17.61 10.69
CA ILE A 149 -16.78 18.61 10.49
C ILE A 149 -16.22 18.55 9.07
N MET A 150 -16.03 17.34 8.54
CA MET A 150 -15.46 17.15 7.21
C MET A 150 -16.40 17.64 6.10
N ASP A 151 -17.72 17.49 6.29
CA ASP A 151 -18.74 17.97 5.35
C ASP A 151 -18.88 19.50 5.31
N GLY A 152 -18.24 20.20 6.22
CA GLY A 152 -18.37 21.65 6.30
C GLY A 152 -19.76 22.09 6.75
N VAL A 153 -20.48 21.25 7.51
CA VAL A 153 -21.73 21.63 8.17
C VAL A 153 -21.52 22.87 9.04
N TYR A 154 -20.32 22.97 9.61
CA TYR A 154 -19.83 24.17 10.27
C TYR A 154 -18.99 24.98 9.27
N THR A 155 -19.59 25.96 8.62
CA THR A 155 -18.89 26.88 7.71
C THR A 155 -17.77 27.59 8.48
N SER A 156 -16.54 27.43 8.03
CA SER A 156 -15.39 28.10 8.60
C SER A 156 -14.63 28.83 7.50
N ASN A 157 -14.20 30.03 7.78
CA ASN A 157 -13.27 30.78 6.93
C ASN A 157 -11.83 30.28 7.04
N TYR A 158 -11.58 29.35 7.95
CA TYR A 158 -10.26 28.80 8.25
C TYR A 158 -10.12 27.43 7.62
N ARG A 159 -8.93 27.13 7.11
CA ARG A 159 -8.59 25.89 6.43
C ARG A 159 -8.35 24.77 7.43
N ARG A 160 -8.96 23.64 7.20
CA ARG A 160 -8.82 22.42 8.02
C ARG A 160 -8.33 21.27 7.18
N ILE A 161 -7.20 20.70 7.57
CA ILE A 161 -6.63 19.52 6.94
C ILE A 161 -6.94 18.32 7.84
N PHE A 162 -7.63 17.32 7.29
CA PHE A 162 -7.95 16.08 7.98
C PHE A 162 -6.93 15.03 7.57
N LEU A 163 -6.09 14.60 8.50
CA LEU A 163 -5.06 13.60 8.27
C LEU A 163 -5.38 12.35 9.09
N LEU A 164 -5.77 11.28 8.41
CA LEU A 164 -6.23 10.04 9.02
C LEU A 164 -5.29 8.89 8.68
N THR A 165 -5.03 8.00 9.65
CA THR A 165 -4.42 6.70 9.41
C THR A 165 -5.39 5.59 9.80
N THR A 166 -5.38 4.47 9.07
CA THR A 166 -6.19 3.29 9.39
C THR A 166 -5.46 2.00 9.03
N ASN A 167 -5.74 0.93 9.78
CA ASN A 167 -5.28 -0.42 9.47
C ASN A 167 -6.38 -1.29 8.86
N GLU A 168 -7.59 -0.75 8.72
CA GLU A 168 -8.72 -1.49 8.17
C GLU A 168 -8.67 -1.51 6.64
N THR A 169 -8.94 -2.67 6.07
CA THR A 169 -9.07 -2.86 4.62
C THR A 169 -10.41 -2.35 4.09
N HIS A 170 -11.46 -2.42 4.92
CA HIS A 170 -12.77 -1.89 4.61
C HIS A 170 -12.96 -0.54 5.29
N ILE A 171 -12.94 0.50 4.49
CA ILE A 171 -13.17 1.86 4.96
C ILE A 171 -14.64 2.18 4.71
N ASN A 172 -15.29 2.78 5.71
CA ASN A 172 -16.69 3.18 5.61
C ASN A 172 -16.95 3.97 4.32
N ASP A 173 -17.88 3.49 3.51
CA ASP A 173 -18.26 4.10 2.22
C ASP A 173 -18.67 5.57 2.37
N ASN A 174 -19.23 5.96 3.50
CA ASN A 174 -19.56 7.35 3.79
C ASN A 174 -18.34 8.27 3.90
N LEU A 175 -17.15 7.73 4.22
CA LEU A 175 -15.90 8.49 4.20
C LEU A 175 -15.34 8.61 2.80
N ILE A 176 -15.37 7.52 2.02
CA ILE A 176 -14.69 7.39 0.72
C ILE A 176 -15.50 8.04 -0.39
N SER A 177 -16.83 7.93 -0.34
CA SER A 177 -17.73 8.30 -1.45
C SER A 177 -17.76 9.80 -1.77
N ARG A 178 -17.14 10.64 -0.93
CA ARG A 178 -17.15 12.11 -1.12
C ARG A 178 -15.73 12.69 -1.19
N PRO A 179 -15.25 13.05 -2.40
CA PRO A 179 -13.93 13.68 -2.58
C PRO A 179 -13.78 15.02 -1.83
N SER A 180 -14.87 15.66 -1.44
CA SER A 180 -14.86 16.85 -0.58
C SER A 180 -14.43 16.55 0.86
N ARG A 181 -14.58 15.30 1.32
CA ARG A 181 -14.10 14.83 2.64
C ARG A 181 -12.68 14.31 2.56
N LEU A 182 -12.46 13.27 1.72
CA LEU A 182 -11.18 12.62 1.51
C LEU A 182 -10.75 12.85 0.06
N ARG A 183 -9.88 13.81 -0.13
CA ARG A 183 -9.34 14.13 -1.47
C ARG A 183 -8.28 13.14 -1.89
N TYR A 184 -7.50 12.64 -0.93
CA TYR A 184 -6.40 11.71 -1.16
C TYR A 184 -6.57 10.47 -0.30
N ILE A 185 -6.50 9.33 -0.93
CA ILE A 185 -6.42 8.03 -0.28
C ILE A 185 -5.14 7.37 -0.78
N HIS A 186 -4.26 7.00 0.13
CA HIS A 186 -3.01 6.31 -0.21
C HIS A 186 -2.93 5.00 0.55
N GLU A 187 -2.79 3.93 -0.20
CA GLU A 187 -2.67 2.57 0.32
C GLU A 187 -1.19 2.21 0.46
N PHE A 188 -0.80 1.88 1.68
CA PHE A 188 0.52 1.38 2.02
C PHE A 188 0.54 -0.13 1.84
N GLY A 189 1.17 -0.57 0.77
CA GLY A 189 1.44 -1.98 0.51
C GLY A 189 2.76 -2.45 1.12
N ASN A 190 3.32 -3.49 0.50
CA ASN A 190 4.67 -3.95 0.79
C ASN A 190 5.71 -2.91 0.42
N LEU A 191 6.90 -3.02 1.02
CA LEU A 191 8.02 -2.12 0.73
C LEU A 191 8.38 -2.14 -0.76
N GLU A 192 8.53 -0.95 -1.33
CA GLU A 192 9.11 -0.80 -2.66
C GLU A 192 10.60 -1.18 -2.64
N GLN A 193 11.08 -1.78 -3.72
CA GLN A 193 12.49 -2.22 -3.80
C GLN A 193 13.48 -1.07 -3.59
N ASP A 194 13.16 0.13 -4.07
CA ASP A 194 14.04 1.30 -3.91
C ASP A 194 14.16 1.72 -2.45
N ILE A 195 13.07 1.64 -1.68
CA ILE A 195 13.08 1.90 -0.23
C ILE A 195 13.87 0.80 0.49
N THR A 196 13.67 -0.46 0.08
CA THR A 196 14.43 -1.60 0.61
C THR A 196 15.92 -1.42 0.37
N ARG A 197 16.34 -1.06 -0.86
CA ARG A 197 17.74 -0.79 -1.19
C ARG A 197 18.31 0.39 -0.40
N GLU A 198 17.55 1.48 -0.26
CA GLU A 198 17.97 2.64 0.53
C GLU A 198 18.25 2.21 1.98
N TYR A 199 17.35 1.44 2.59
CA TYR A 199 17.51 0.93 3.95
C TYR A 199 18.74 0.01 4.07
N LEU A 200 18.91 -0.95 3.16
CA LEU A 200 20.01 -1.90 3.16
C LEU A 200 21.37 -1.23 2.95
N ASN A 201 21.43 -0.21 2.11
CA ASN A 201 22.64 0.58 1.92
C ASN A 201 23.11 1.26 3.23
N ASP A 202 22.18 1.63 4.09
CA ASP A 202 22.55 2.24 5.38
C ASP A 202 22.90 1.20 6.45
N THR A 203 22.21 0.05 6.46
CA THR A 203 22.16 -0.81 7.66
C THR A 203 22.76 -2.20 7.49
N LEU A 204 22.83 -2.75 6.27
CA LEU A 204 23.40 -4.07 6.03
C LEU A 204 24.92 -4.00 6.05
N ASN A 205 25.58 -4.88 6.81
CA ASN A 205 27.07 -4.91 6.91
C ASN A 205 27.71 -5.37 5.60
N ASP A 206 27.22 -6.49 5.04
CA ASP A 206 27.72 -7.04 3.77
C ASP A 206 26.95 -6.47 2.58
N LYS A 207 27.46 -5.40 2.00
CA LYS A 207 26.82 -4.71 0.86
C LYS A 207 26.75 -5.56 -0.41
N SER A 208 27.57 -6.61 -0.53
CA SER A 208 27.52 -7.51 -1.69
C SER A 208 26.25 -8.32 -1.74
N ARG A 209 25.53 -8.46 -0.62
CA ARG A 209 24.30 -9.22 -0.47
C ARG A 209 23.01 -8.38 -0.59
N ILE A 210 23.12 -7.10 -0.93
CA ILE A 210 21.93 -6.21 -1.00
C ILE A 210 20.87 -6.79 -1.94
N GLU A 211 21.23 -7.18 -3.15
CA GLU A 211 20.23 -7.71 -4.11
C GLU A 211 19.67 -9.06 -3.68
N ASP A 212 20.48 -9.92 -3.04
CA ASP A 212 19.97 -11.17 -2.47
C ASP A 212 18.91 -10.92 -1.38
N VAL A 213 19.12 -9.90 -0.53
CA VAL A 213 18.15 -9.53 0.52
C VAL A 213 16.92 -8.87 -0.10
N VAL A 214 17.07 -8.02 -1.12
CA VAL A 214 15.93 -7.43 -1.86
C VAL A 214 15.08 -8.53 -2.47
N ASP A 215 15.69 -9.49 -3.15
CA ASP A 215 14.99 -10.64 -3.74
C ASP A 215 14.25 -11.45 -2.66
N PHE A 216 14.89 -11.68 -1.49
CA PHE A 216 14.23 -12.37 -0.38
C PHE A 216 13.02 -11.57 0.17
N VAL A 217 13.18 -10.27 0.42
CA VAL A 217 12.11 -9.39 0.93
C VAL A 217 10.92 -9.36 -0.04
N ASP A 218 11.18 -9.40 -1.34
CA ASP A 218 10.14 -9.48 -2.37
C ASP A 218 9.33 -10.78 -2.31
N THR A 219 9.89 -11.85 -1.74
CA THR A 219 9.15 -13.10 -1.54
C THR A 219 8.19 -13.06 -0.34
N LEU A 220 8.27 -12.02 0.51
CA LEU A 220 7.47 -11.97 1.72
C LEU A 220 6.01 -11.60 1.42
N GLN A 221 5.10 -12.25 2.13
CA GLN A 221 3.67 -11.93 2.09
C GLN A 221 3.40 -10.50 2.55
N ILE A 222 4.09 -10.09 3.61
CA ILE A 222 4.09 -8.72 4.14
C ILE A 222 5.54 -8.31 4.32
N SER A 223 5.91 -7.15 3.76
CA SER A 223 7.21 -6.52 4.00
C SER A 223 7.01 -5.11 4.53
N THR A 224 7.53 -4.86 5.73
CA THR A 224 7.50 -3.57 6.41
C THR A 224 8.90 -3.19 6.86
N ILE A 225 9.12 -1.93 7.21
CA ILE A 225 10.42 -1.49 7.75
C ILE A 225 10.79 -2.25 9.03
N ASP A 226 9.81 -2.58 9.89
CA ASP A 226 10.07 -3.34 11.12
C ASP A 226 10.52 -4.77 10.80
N ILE A 227 9.89 -5.43 9.82
CA ILE A 227 10.30 -6.75 9.35
C ILE A 227 11.69 -6.69 8.71
N LEU A 228 11.93 -5.71 7.83
CA LEU A 228 13.22 -5.53 7.18
C LEU A 228 14.34 -5.28 8.18
N LYS A 229 14.09 -4.46 9.20
CA LYS A 229 15.02 -4.21 10.30
C LYS A 229 15.41 -5.51 11.00
N SER A 230 14.42 -6.32 11.38
CA SER A 230 14.66 -7.59 12.06
C SER A 230 15.44 -8.58 11.19
N ILE A 231 15.14 -8.64 9.89
CA ILE A 231 15.88 -9.47 8.93
C ILE A 231 17.34 -9.01 8.82
N VAL A 232 17.57 -7.71 8.72
CA VAL A 232 18.94 -7.16 8.60
C VAL A 232 19.74 -7.39 9.88
N GLU A 233 19.14 -7.23 11.05
CA GLU A 233 19.78 -7.54 12.33
C GLU A 233 20.24 -9.01 12.37
N GLU A 234 19.40 -9.95 11.95
CA GLU A 234 19.72 -11.38 11.89
C GLU A 234 20.84 -11.69 10.87
N ILE A 235 20.75 -11.10 9.67
CA ILE A 235 21.77 -11.27 8.63
C ILE A 235 23.11 -10.69 9.07
N ASN A 236 23.12 -9.56 9.75
CA ASN A 236 24.34 -8.93 10.25
C ASN A 236 25.04 -9.77 11.35
N ILE A 237 24.26 -10.59 12.08
CA ILE A 237 24.80 -11.49 13.12
C ILE A 237 25.31 -12.80 12.51
N PHE A 238 24.54 -13.44 11.64
CA PHE A 238 24.79 -14.82 11.21
C PHE A 238 25.27 -14.93 9.76
N GLY A 239 25.13 -13.89 8.95
CA GLY A 239 25.31 -13.89 7.50
C GLY A 239 24.07 -14.35 6.73
N PHE A 240 23.98 -13.91 5.46
CA PHE A 240 22.79 -14.14 4.62
C PHE A 240 22.52 -15.63 4.39
N ASP A 241 23.53 -16.42 4.05
CA ASP A 241 23.37 -17.84 3.72
C ASP A 241 22.81 -18.61 4.92
N LYS A 242 23.34 -18.34 6.12
CA LYS A 242 22.88 -18.98 7.35
C LYS A 242 21.47 -18.51 7.77
N PHE A 243 21.14 -17.25 7.53
CA PHE A 243 19.77 -16.74 7.68
C PHE A 243 18.79 -17.51 6.78
N ILE A 244 19.14 -17.74 5.51
CA ILE A 244 18.28 -18.47 4.56
C ILE A 244 18.10 -19.94 4.99
N GLU A 245 19.15 -20.60 5.47
CA GLU A 245 19.05 -21.97 6.01
C GLU A 245 18.06 -22.06 7.18
N ASN A 246 18.05 -21.04 8.05
CA ASN A 246 17.26 -21.01 9.29
C ASN A 246 16.02 -20.11 9.20
N LYS A 247 15.61 -19.66 8.01
CA LYS A 247 14.47 -18.75 7.84
C LYS A 247 13.15 -19.24 8.46
N SER A 248 13.01 -20.55 8.66
CA SER A 248 11.83 -21.15 9.32
C SER A 248 11.72 -20.80 10.80
N PHE A 249 12.78 -20.34 11.44
CA PHE A 249 12.77 -19.87 12.83
C PHE A 249 12.24 -18.42 12.93
N PHE A 250 12.24 -17.72 11.81
CA PHE A 250 11.86 -16.33 11.75
C PHE A 250 10.35 -16.19 11.51
N ASN A 251 9.72 -15.25 12.19
CA ASN A 251 8.29 -14.99 12.04
C ASN A 251 7.99 -14.21 10.75
N VAL A 252 8.37 -14.77 9.62
CA VAL A 252 8.06 -14.23 8.28
C VAL A 252 7.40 -15.31 7.43
N LYS A 253 6.44 -14.89 6.62
CA LYS A 253 5.75 -15.77 5.68
C LYS A 253 6.09 -15.33 4.27
N THR A 254 6.47 -16.29 3.43
CA THR A 254 6.64 -16.05 2.00
C THR A 254 5.28 -16.06 1.31
N ALA A 255 5.10 -15.14 0.37
CA ALA A 255 3.91 -15.10 -0.45
C ALA A 255 4.00 -16.12 -1.58
N ALA A 256 2.88 -16.71 -1.92
CA ALA A 256 2.70 -17.32 -3.24
C ALA A 256 2.23 -16.21 -4.19
N TYR A 257 2.95 -16.01 -5.30
CA TYR A 257 2.53 -15.07 -6.32
C TYR A 257 1.59 -15.77 -7.28
N THR A 258 0.45 -15.13 -7.58
CA THR A 258 -0.43 -15.56 -8.65
C THR A 258 -0.24 -14.60 -9.82
N TYR A 259 0.29 -15.10 -10.92
CA TYR A 259 0.42 -14.33 -12.15
C TYR A 259 -0.67 -14.73 -13.12
N ARG A 260 -1.37 -13.74 -13.65
CA ARG A 260 -2.18 -13.93 -14.84
C ARG A 260 -1.26 -13.90 -16.03
N VAL A 261 -1.14 -15.03 -16.71
CA VAL A 261 -0.22 -15.18 -17.83
C VAL A 261 -0.98 -15.54 -19.10
N LYS A 262 -0.43 -15.09 -20.22
CA LYS A 262 -0.74 -15.59 -21.53
C LYS A 262 0.33 -16.59 -21.92
N ARG A 263 -0.06 -17.83 -22.20
CA ARG A 263 0.84 -18.91 -22.54
C ARG A 263 0.69 -19.27 -24.01
N SER A 264 1.79 -19.34 -24.75
CA SER A 264 1.84 -19.84 -26.11
C SER A 264 2.77 -21.04 -26.20
N TYR A 265 2.40 -22.01 -27.00
CA TYR A 265 3.08 -23.28 -27.16
C TYR A 265 3.91 -23.33 -28.44
N ILE A 266 5.10 -23.94 -28.39
CA ILE A 266 5.99 -24.14 -29.53
C ILE A 266 6.52 -25.59 -29.50
N ARG A 267 6.33 -26.32 -30.59
CA ARG A 267 6.59 -27.76 -30.61
C ARG A 267 8.05 -28.17 -30.63
N ASN A 268 8.93 -27.33 -31.20
CA ASN A 268 10.30 -27.77 -31.45
C ASN A 268 11.29 -26.62 -31.37
N GLU A 269 12.57 -26.96 -31.34
CA GLU A 269 13.66 -26.00 -31.20
C GLU A 269 13.88 -25.12 -32.46
N GLU A 270 13.52 -25.60 -33.65
CA GLU A 270 13.62 -24.84 -34.89
C GLU A 270 12.59 -23.69 -34.89
N ASP A 271 11.34 -24.02 -34.50
CA ASP A 271 10.28 -23.03 -34.34
C ASP A 271 10.63 -22.01 -33.24
N LEU A 272 11.25 -22.47 -32.14
CA LEU A 272 11.72 -21.59 -31.07
C LEU A 272 12.78 -20.61 -31.57
N ARG A 273 13.74 -21.05 -32.38
CA ARG A 273 14.80 -20.18 -32.95
C ARG A 273 14.22 -19.17 -33.95
N ALA A 274 13.18 -19.58 -34.69
CA ALA A 274 12.47 -18.72 -35.62
C ALA A 274 11.50 -17.75 -34.95
N TYR A 275 11.17 -18.01 -33.67
CA TYR A 275 10.14 -17.32 -32.92
C TYR A 275 10.77 -16.42 -31.86
N SER A 276 10.97 -15.15 -32.22
CA SER A 276 11.50 -14.16 -31.28
C SER A 276 10.43 -13.68 -30.30
N VAL A 277 10.86 -13.15 -29.16
CA VAL A 277 9.97 -12.50 -28.17
C VAL A 277 9.14 -11.38 -28.81
N ASP A 278 9.72 -10.63 -29.77
CA ASP A 278 9.01 -9.55 -30.46
C ASP A 278 7.90 -10.09 -31.37
N LYS A 279 8.17 -11.20 -32.05
CA LYS A 279 7.16 -11.89 -32.86
C LYS A 279 6.03 -12.40 -31.97
N PHE A 280 6.34 -13.04 -30.84
CA PHE A 280 5.36 -13.49 -29.86
C PHE A 280 4.45 -12.33 -29.37
N LEU A 281 5.04 -11.19 -28.98
CA LEU A 281 4.28 -10.03 -28.51
C LEU A 281 3.43 -9.37 -29.60
N ASN A 282 3.90 -9.41 -30.86
CA ASN A 282 3.11 -8.93 -31.99
C ASN A 282 1.97 -9.88 -32.32
N ASP A 283 2.23 -11.17 -32.27
CA ASP A 283 1.23 -12.20 -32.52
C ASP A 283 0.16 -12.23 -31.42
N LEU A 284 0.50 -11.85 -30.16
CA LEU A 284 -0.48 -11.62 -29.10
C LEU A 284 -1.60 -10.61 -29.48
N LYS A 285 -1.39 -9.80 -30.52
CA LYS A 285 -2.38 -8.84 -31.04
C LYS A 285 -3.22 -9.41 -32.21
N LEU A 286 -2.83 -10.52 -32.78
CA LEU A 286 -3.36 -11.05 -34.06
C LEU A 286 -3.99 -12.45 -33.98
N PHE A 287 -4.26 -12.96 -32.78
CA PHE A 287 -4.73 -14.35 -32.61
C PHE A 287 -6.00 -14.67 -33.37
N SER A 288 -5.97 -15.82 -34.05
CA SER A 288 -7.18 -16.50 -34.47
C SER A 288 -7.94 -16.98 -33.22
N LYS A 289 -9.14 -16.46 -33.01
CA LYS A 289 -10.03 -16.92 -31.94
C LYS A 289 -10.36 -18.40 -32.18
N LYS A 290 -10.39 -19.17 -31.08
CA LYS A 290 -10.88 -20.55 -31.12
C LYS A 290 -12.28 -20.55 -31.75
N PRO A 291 -12.50 -21.27 -32.86
CA PRO A 291 -13.80 -21.32 -33.49
C PRO A 291 -14.87 -21.82 -32.52
N ILE A 292 -15.96 -21.12 -32.41
CA ILE A 292 -17.12 -21.52 -31.61
C ILE A 292 -18.14 -22.13 -32.57
N ARG A 293 -18.63 -23.35 -32.28
CA ARG A 293 -19.51 -24.09 -33.17
C ARG A 293 -20.73 -23.28 -33.66
N TYR A 294 -21.29 -22.48 -32.80
CA TYR A 294 -22.48 -21.66 -33.09
C TYR A 294 -22.25 -20.51 -34.08
N ASP A 295 -20.98 -20.15 -34.33
CA ASP A 295 -20.63 -19.08 -35.28
C ASP A 295 -20.58 -19.58 -36.73
N TYR A 296 -20.81 -20.89 -36.98
CA TYR A 296 -20.73 -21.56 -38.31
C TYR A 296 -22.05 -22.19 -38.71
N LEU A 297 -22.40 -22.05 -40.00
CA LEU A 297 -23.67 -22.51 -40.54
C LEU A 297 -23.78 -24.02 -40.59
N ASN A 298 -22.66 -24.71 -40.80
CA ASN A 298 -22.62 -26.16 -40.90
C ASN A 298 -21.38 -26.75 -40.21
N GLU A 299 -21.38 -28.09 -40.08
CA GLU A 299 -20.31 -28.86 -39.41
C GLU A 299 -19.00 -28.85 -40.18
N GLU A 300 -19.07 -28.75 -41.50
CA GLU A 300 -17.89 -28.81 -42.38
C GLU A 300 -17.11 -27.51 -42.29
N GLU A 301 -17.75 -26.35 -42.33
CA GLU A 301 -17.14 -25.05 -42.13
C GLU A 301 -16.50 -24.93 -40.74
N TYR A 302 -17.18 -25.42 -39.70
CA TYR A 302 -16.64 -25.47 -38.36
C TYR A 302 -15.37 -26.35 -38.29
N ARG A 303 -15.40 -27.56 -38.88
CA ARG A 303 -14.25 -28.48 -38.95
C ARG A 303 -13.07 -27.86 -39.69
N GLU A 304 -13.31 -27.20 -40.80
CA GLU A 304 -12.26 -26.51 -41.57
C GLU A 304 -11.64 -25.38 -40.72
N ALA A 305 -12.46 -24.54 -40.11
CA ALA A 305 -12.00 -23.47 -39.25
C ALA A 305 -11.23 -24.00 -38.03
N TYR A 306 -11.71 -25.11 -37.44
CA TYR A 306 -11.05 -25.75 -36.31
C TYR A 306 -9.75 -26.47 -36.71
N THR A 307 -9.68 -27.04 -37.93
CA THR A 307 -8.46 -27.65 -38.49
C THR A 307 -7.43 -26.56 -38.78
N LYS A 308 -7.85 -25.44 -39.33
CA LYS A 308 -6.98 -24.26 -39.53
C LYS A 308 -6.45 -23.74 -38.19
N TYR A 309 -7.31 -23.58 -37.23
CA TYR A 309 -6.93 -23.15 -35.87
C TYR A 309 -5.92 -24.13 -35.23
N ARG A 310 -6.11 -25.44 -35.37
CA ARG A 310 -5.15 -26.46 -34.89
C ARG A 310 -3.82 -26.47 -35.63
N ASN A 311 -3.82 -26.09 -36.90
CA ASN A 311 -2.61 -26.00 -37.73
C ASN A 311 -1.89 -24.67 -37.61
N ASP A 312 -2.58 -23.65 -37.15
CA ASP A 312 -1.93 -22.38 -36.81
C ASP A 312 -0.93 -22.66 -35.68
N ILE A 313 0.33 -22.28 -35.90
CA ILE A 313 1.45 -22.51 -34.99
C ILE A 313 1.23 -21.74 -33.66
N ILE A 314 0.32 -20.77 -33.68
CA ILE A 314 0.06 -19.86 -32.58
C ILE A 314 -1.43 -19.88 -32.30
N HIS A 315 -1.78 -20.59 -31.25
CA HIS A 315 -3.13 -20.58 -30.69
C HIS A 315 -3.38 -19.27 -29.90
N GLU A 316 -4.65 -18.89 -29.82
CA GLU A 316 -5.06 -17.86 -28.83
C GLU A 316 -4.46 -18.25 -27.48
N PRO A 317 -3.66 -17.37 -26.84
CA PRO A 317 -3.01 -17.74 -25.62
C PRO A 317 -4.07 -18.07 -24.58
N GLU A 318 -4.01 -19.29 -24.09
CA GLU A 318 -4.85 -19.69 -22.98
C GLU A 318 -4.44 -18.84 -21.77
N TYR A 319 -5.42 -18.20 -21.15
CA TYR A 319 -5.20 -17.54 -19.88
C TYR A 319 -5.02 -18.61 -18.81
N HIS A 320 -3.83 -18.69 -18.29
CA HIS A 320 -3.53 -19.52 -17.13
C HIS A 320 -3.22 -18.64 -15.95
N SER A 321 -3.77 -18.98 -14.80
CA SER A 321 -3.28 -18.45 -13.52
C SER A 321 -2.15 -19.37 -13.09
N ILE A 322 -0.92 -18.91 -13.12
CA ILE A 322 0.19 -19.62 -12.48
C ILE A 322 0.13 -19.25 -11.00
N SER A 323 -0.44 -20.12 -10.20
CA SER A 323 -0.42 -20.05 -8.75
C SER A 323 0.84 -20.75 -8.21
N ASN A 324 1.36 -20.26 -7.09
CA ASN A 324 2.49 -20.85 -6.35
C ASN A 324 3.90 -20.58 -6.88
N ILE A 325 4.11 -19.60 -7.73
CA ILE A 325 5.48 -19.10 -7.92
C ILE A 325 5.87 -18.35 -6.62
N GLN A 326 6.75 -18.94 -5.84
CA GLN A 326 7.26 -18.36 -4.59
C GLN A 326 8.32 -17.25 -4.84
N LYS A 327 8.28 -16.60 -6.00
CA LYS A 327 9.26 -15.60 -6.42
C LYS A 327 8.56 -14.46 -7.16
N SER A 328 9.03 -13.24 -6.98
CA SER A 328 8.63 -12.14 -7.85
C SER A 328 9.10 -12.39 -9.29
N PHE A 329 8.46 -11.76 -10.27
CA PHE A 329 8.88 -11.90 -11.68
C PHE A 329 10.36 -11.54 -11.87
N ARG A 330 10.85 -10.52 -11.18
CA ARG A 330 12.24 -10.06 -11.27
C ARG A 330 13.26 -11.03 -10.69
N SER A 331 12.82 -11.96 -9.84
CA SER A 331 13.67 -13.01 -9.26
C SER A 331 13.62 -14.34 -10.04
N ILE A 332 12.82 -14.44 -11.11
CA ILE A 332 12.81 -15.61 -11.99
C ILE A 332 14.13 -15.64 -12.76
N LYS A 333 14.85 -16.76 -12.65
CA LYS A 333 16.16 -16.99 -13.31
C LYS A 333 16.11 -18.19 -14.22
N ILE A 334 17.04 -18.25 -15.19
CA ILE A 334 17.22 -19.44 -16.03
C ILE A 334 17.53 -20.65 -15.13
N GLY A 335 16.85 -21.76 -15.38
CA GLY A 335 16.92 -22.98 -14.60
C GLY A 335 15.85 -23.12 -13.52
N ASP A 336 15.13 -22.03 -13.20
CA ASP A 336 14.05 -22.09 -12.23
C ASP A 336 12.91 -22.99 -12.72
N GLN A 337 12.34 -23.69 -11.75
CA GLN A 337 11.15 -24.49 -11.95
C GLN A 337 9.91 -23.62 -11.75
N ILE A 338 8.94 -23.69 -12.67
CA ILE A 338 7.76 -22.84 -12.63
C ILE A 338 6.52 -23.65 -12.24
N GLY A 339 5.91 -23.24 -11.13
CA GLY A 339 4.56 -23.62 -10.77
C GLY A 339 4.31 -25.10 -10.60
N CYS A 340 3.14 -25.51 -11.08
CA CYS A 340 2.63 -26.87 -10.94
C CYS A 340 3.25 -27.90 -11.91
N TYR A 341 4.07 -27.47 -12.83
CA TYR A 341 4.68 -28.34 -13.84
C TYR A 341 6.11 -28.66 -13.44
N ASN A 342 6.30 -29.81 -12.79
CA ASN A 342 7.60 -30.21 -12.23
C ASN A 342 8.70 -30.44 -13.28
N SER A 343 8.30 -30.68 -14.54
CA SER A 343 9.22 -30.89 -15.67
C SER A 343 9.63 -29.59 -16.37
N GLU A 344 8.90 -28.50 -16.14
CA GLU A 344 9.06 -27.25 -16.88
C GLU A 344 10.07 -26.32 -16.20
N ARG A 345 11.12 -25.92 -16.95
CA ARG A 345 12.16 -25.02 -16.44
C ARG A 345 12.34 -23.81 -17.34
N VAL A 346 12.65 -22.68 -16.72
CA VAL A 346 12.95 -21.42 -17.40
C VAL A 346 14.26 -21.57 -18.19
N ILE A 347 14.22 -21.25 -19.49
CA ILE A 347 15.37 -21.26 -20.38
C ILE A 347 15.74 -19.84 -20.87
N GLY A 348 14.84 -18.86 -20.68
CA GLY A 348 15.09 -17.46 -21.06
C GLY A 348 14.11 -16.53 -20.35
N VAL A 349 14.56 -15.30 -20.03
CA VAL A 349 13.76 -14.24 -19.41
C VAL A 349 14.05 -12.93 -20.07
N ASP A 350 13.01 -12.19 -20.45
CA ASP A 350 13.08 -10.79 -20.84
C ASP A 350 12.29 -9.94 -19.82
N TYR A 351 12.99 -9.35 -18.87
CA TYR A 351 12.38 -8.55 -17.80
C TYR A 351 11.70 -7.27 -18.30
N ASN A 352 12.19 -6.69 -19.39
CA ASN A 352 11.63 -5.46 -19.94
C ASN A 352 10.30 -5.73 -20.66
N LYS A 353 10.21 -6.85 -21.34
CA LYS A 353 9.03 -7.28 -22.09
C LYS A 353 8.08 -8.12 -21.27
N GLN A 354 8.45 -8.45 -20.02
CA GLN A 354 7.65 -9.25 -19.09
C GLN A 354 7.34 -10.67 -19.62
N VAL A 355 8.31 -11.24 -20.33
CA VAL A 355 8.20 -12.55 -20.95
C VAL A 355 9.27 -13.48 -20.38
N PHE A 356 8.91 -14.72 -20.10
CA PHE A 356 9.86 -15.80 -19.91
C PHE A 356 9.52 -16.99 -20.79
N VAL A 357 10.54 -17.78 -21.10
CA VAL A 357 10.43 -18.98 -21.94
C VAL A 357 10.83 -20.18 -21.11
N THR A 358 10.06 -21.24 -21.21
CA THR A 358 10.34 -22.51 -20.53
C THR A 358 10.49 -23.62 -21.53
N LYS A 359 11.16 -24.71 -21.08
CA LYS A 359 11.19 -26.00 -21.73
C LYS A 359 10.59 -27.02 -20.80
N ASP A 360 9.64 -27.79 -21.29
CA ASP A 360 9.17 -29.01 -20.66
C ASP A 360 10.12 -30.16 -21.02
N TYR A 361 10.69 -30.83 -20.01
CA TYR A 361 11.66 -31.89 -20.21
C TYR A 361 11.03 -33.25 -20.37
N ASP A 362 9.74 -33.43 -20.05
CA ASP A 362 9.01 -34.65 -20.24
C ASP A 362 8.52 -34.79 -21.71
N ASP A 363 7.92 -33.72 -22.23
CA ASP A 363 7.37 -33.66 -23.57
C ASP A 363 8.33 -33.05 -24.60
N GLY A 364 9.37 -32.36 -24.14
CA GLY A 364 10.32 -31.66 -24.99
C GLY A 364 9.80 -30.34 -25.57
N ASP A 365 8.66 -29.89 -25.12
CA ASP A 365 7.93 -28.73 -25.62
C ASP A 365 8.44 -27.42 -25.04
N TYR A 366 8.16 -26.32 -25.74
CA TYR A 366 8.56 -24.96 -25.31
C TYR A 366 7.32 -24.10 -25.12
N TYR A 367 7.39 -23.20 -24.12
CA TYR A 367 6.30 -22.30 -23.81
C TYR A 367 6.79 -20.89 -23.59
N PHE A 368 6.13 -19.90 -24.19
CA PHE A 368 6.28 -18.50 -23.88
C PHE A 368 5.21 -18.09 -22.90
N TYR A 369 5.61 -17.37 -21.86
CA TYR A 369 4.73 -16.80 -20.86
C TYR A 369 4.86 -15.29 -20.86
N PHE A 370 3.76 -14.59 -21.06
CA PHE A 370 3.65 -13.15 -20.87
C PHE A 370 2.91 -12.87 -19.57
N ILE A 371 3.52 -12.09 -18.67
CA ILE A 371 2.95 -11.72 -17.40
C ILE A 371 2.27 -10.36 -17.53
N GLU A 372 0.95 -10.30 -17.37
CA GLU A 372 0.18 -9.06 -17.53
C GLU A 372 0.47 -8.05 -16.40
N ASN A 373 0.74 -8.54 -15.20
CA ASN A 373 1.03 -7.68 -14.05
C ASN A 373 2.13 -8.30 -13.17
N PRO A 374 3.41 -8.11 -13.52
CA PRO A 374 4.54 -8.77 -12.86
C PRO A 374 4.80 -8.30 -11.42
N ASN A 375 4.19 -7.18 -11.02
CA ASN A 375 4.34 -6.61 -9.68
C ASN A 375 3.11 -6.86 -8.79
N GLN A 376 2.13 -7.60 -9.27
CA GLN A 376 0.94 -7.93 -8.48
C GLN A 376 1.34 -8.93 -7.41
N LYS A 377 1.42 -8.44 -6.16
CA LYS A 377 1.44 -9.32 -5.00
C LYS A 377 -0.01 -9.71 -4.67
N PRO A 378 -0.29 -10.97 -4.28
CA PRO A 378 -1.63 -11.35 -3.87
C PRO A 378 -2.04 -10.42 -2.70
N SER A 379 -3.19 -9.77 -2.84
CA SER A 379 -3.76 -9.05 -1.72
C SER A 379 -4.26 -10.08 -0.72
N LEU A 380 -3.98 -9.87 0.57
CA LEU A 380 -4.44 -10.74 1.65
C LEU A 380 -5.97 -10.87 1.72
N THR A 381 -6.70 -10.00 1.02
CA THR A 381 -8.16 -9.92 1.01
C THR A 381 -8.84 -10.79 -0.04
N ASN A 382 -8.16 -11.14 -1.13
CA ASN A 382 -8.82 -11.87 -2.23
C ASN A 382 -8.74 -13.40 -2.09
N ASP A 383 -7.71 -13.95 -1.42
CA ASP A 383 -7.55 -15.40 -1.32
C ASP A 383 -8.51 -16.07 -0.33
N TYR A 384 -9.11 -15.31 0.59
CA TYR A 384 -10.06 -15.86 1.57
C TYR A 384 -11.53 -15.78 1.12
N LEU A 385 -11.86 -14.92 0.17
CA LEU A 385 -13.24 -14.71 -0.27
C LEU A 385 -13.63 -15.51 -1.52
N ASP A 386 -12.65 -15.90 -2.35
CA ASP A 386 -12.91 -16.63 -3.60
C ASP A 386 -12.71 -18.15 -3.49
N ASN A 387 -12.37 -18.70 -2.32
CA ASN A 387 -12.27 -20.13 -2.14
C ASN A 387 -13.39 -20.68 -1.22
N PRO A 388 -14.52 -21.16 -1.79
CA PRO A 388 -15.65 -21.67 -1.02
C PRO A 388 -15.36 -22.98 -0.25
N TYR A 389 -14.12 -23.50 -0.30
CA TYR A 389 -13.73 -24.76 0.35
C TYR A 389 -12.85 -24.61 1.58
N ILE A 390 -12.54 -23.39 2.03
CA ILE A 390 -11.94 -23.20 3.35
C ILE A 390 -13.06 -22.86 4.34
N SER A 391 -13.89 -23.87 4.64
CA SER A 391 -14.69 -23.86 5.85
C SER A 391 -13.76 -24.22 7.03
N ILE A 392 -13.61 -23.26 7.90
CA ILE A 392 -13.34 -23.34 9.35
C ILE A 392 -13.17 -24.79 9.86
N MET A 393 -11.94 -25.18 10.17
CA MET A 393 -11.62 -26.09 11.25
C MET A 393 -10.86 -25.34 12.33
#